data_97fa525ca22dd22c2cd758f811c9c6cd
#
_entry.id   97fa525ca22dd22c2cd758f811c9c6cd
#
_cell.length_a   1.000
_cell.length_b   1.000
_cell.length_c   1.000
_cell.angle_alpha   90.00
_cell.angle_beta   90.00
_cell.angle_gamma   90.00
#
_symmetry.space_group_name_H-M   'P 1'
#
loop_
_entity.id
_entity.type
_entity.pdbx_description
1 polymer ?
#
loop_
_entity_poly.entity_id
_entity_poly.type
_entity_poly.pdbx_seq_one_letter_code
_entity_poly.pdbx_strand_id
1 'polypeptide(L)'
;MRNAELVLRPGRAGFHPADRALVDAPEVERVAIHHINQLDDDTIVFLYQLQGDLDRAREILTAHADVLTHSISRADRDLHAYIHFEPNDIVDALFRLPQEYSLVVDTPIECLTEGGIRVTALGDHETLTTAISLIPDTIGVELETMGDYHPDDRQLFSTLTERQQEILLTAVD
;
A
#
# COMPACT_ATOMS: atom_id res chain seq x y z
N MET A 1 13.10 13.98 11.49
CA MET A 1 12.22 12.91 11.01
C MET A 1 12.86 12.23 9.80
N ARG A 2 12.81 10.92 9.80
CA ARG A 2 13.39 10.13 8.72
C ARG A 2 12.30 9.38 7.98
N ASN A 3 12.57 9.02 6.73
CA ASN A 3 11.70 8.15 5.98
C ASN A 3 12.43 6.85 5.61
N ALA A 4 11.66 5.78 5.49
CA ALA A 4 12.13 4.51 5.00
C ALA A 4 11.21 4.06 3.88
N GLU A 5 11.80 3.75 2.73
CA GLU A 5 11.08 3.18 1.60
C GLU A 5 11.33 1.69 1.55
N LEU A 6 10.26 0.92 1.66
CA LEU A 6 10.31 -0.54 1.80
C LEU A 6 9.50 -1.20 0.70
N VAL A 7 10.02 -2.32 0.19
CA VAL A 7 9.22 -3.24 -0.61
C VAL A 7 8.87 -4.41 0.28
N LEU A 8 7.57 -4.69 0.41
CA LEU A 8 7.05 -5.82 1.16
C LEU A 8 6.49 -6.85 0.17
N ARG A 9 6.95 -8.08 0.28
CA ARG A 9 6.50 -9.18 -0.59
C ARG A 9 5.86 -10.25 0.27
N PRO A 10 4.55 -10.51 0.09
CA PRO A 10 3.88 -11.56 0.86
C PRO A 10 4.28 -12.94 0.35
N GLY A 11 4.01 -13.97 1.15
CA GLY A 11 4.12 -15.34 0.72
C GLY A 11 3.00 -15.71 -0.27
N ARG A 12 2.83 -17.00 -0.55
CA ARG A 12 1.87 -17.50 -1.54
C ARG A 12 0.42 -17.11 -1.24
N ALA A 13 0.07 -16.96 0.03
CA ALA A 13 -1.28 -16.61 0.43
C ALA A 13 -1.58 -15.11 0.24
N GLY A 14 -0.59 -14.29 -0.11
CA GLY A 14 -0.73 -12.84 -0.20
C GLY A 14 -0.84 -12.18 1.16
N PHE A 15 -1.14 -10.89 1.18
CA PHE A 15 -1.40 -10.17 2.42
C PHE A 15 -2.77 -10.51 2.99
N HIS A 16 -3.75 -10.71 2.12
CA HIS A 16 -5.12 -11.02 2.48
C HIS A 16 -5.75 -11.83 1.34
N PRO A 17 -6.67 -12.75 1.63
CA PRO A 17 -7.28 -13.58 0.56
C PRO A 17 -7.92 -12.77 -0.57
N ALA A 18 -8.61 -11.68 -0.26
CA ALA A 18 -9.22 -10.83 -1.28
C ALA A 18 -8.17 -10.13 -2.14
N ASP A 19 -7.10 -9.62 -1.52
CA ASP A 19 -5.99 -9.01 -2.24
C ASP A 19 -5.29 -10.03 -3.14
N ARG A 20 -5.05 -11.23 -2.63
CA ARG A 20 -4.43 -12.31 -3.40
C ARG A 20 -5.28 -12.69 -4.62
N ALA A 21 -6.58 -12.71 -4.47
CA ALA A 21 -7.49 -13.00 -5.59
C ALA A 21 -7.42 -11.91 -6.66
N LEU A 22 -7.27 -10.63 -6.27
CA LEU A 22 -7.07 -9.55 -7.24
C LEU A 22 -5.73 -9.70 -7.96
N VAL A 23 -4.68 -10.08 -7.25
CA VAL A 23 -3.34 -10.32 -7.83
C VAL A 23 -3.38 -11.45 -8.85
N ASP A 24 -4.08 -12.53 -8.54
CA ASP A 24 -4.12 -13.73 -9.38
C ASP A 24 -5.02 -13.57 -10.61
N ALA A 25 -5.91 -12.58 -10.63
CA ALA A 25 -6.82 -12.39 -11.76
C ALA A 25 -6.13 -11.63 -12.89
N PRO A 26 -5.95 -12.24 -14.07
CA PRO A 26 -5.28 -11.57 -15.19
C PRO A 26 -6.08 -10.40 -15.76
N GLU A 27 -7.38 -10.35 -15.51
CA GLU A 27 -8.26 -9.29 -16.00
C GLU A 27 -8.23 -8.02 -15.15
N VAL A 28 -7.56 -8.07 -13.99
CA VAL A 28 -7.51 -6.96 -13.02
C VAL A 28 -6.07 -6.69 -12.63
N GLU A 29 -5.68 -5.42 -12.60
CA GLU A 29 -4.36 -5.00 -12.16
C GLU A 29 -4.51 -4.06 -10.96
N ARG A 30 -3.78 -4.33 -9.87
CA ARG A 30 -3.69 -3.42 -8.75
C ARG A 30 -2.68 -2.32 -9.09
N VAL A 31 -3.04 -1.07 -8.90
CA VAL A 31 -2.16 0.07 -9.17
C VAL A 31 -1.64 0.68 -7.87
N ALA A 32 -2.54 1.06 -6.97
CA ALA A 32 -2.17 1.72 -5.72
C ALA A 32 -3.28 1.58 -4.69
N ILE A 33 -2.90 1.80 -3.42
CA ILE A 33 -3.85 1.95 -2.32
C ILE A 33 -3.75 3.42 -1.89
N HIS A 34 -4.81 4.18 -2.13
CA HIS A 34 -4.83 5.62 -1.87
C HIS A 34 -5.15 5.97 -0.42
N HIS A 35 -5.99 5.18 0.23
CA HIS A 35 -6.37 5.41 1.61
C HIS A 35 -6.46 4.08 2.35
N ILE A 36 -6.03 4.12 3.59
CA ILE A 36 -6.16 3.02 4.54
C ILE A 36 -6.69 3.58 5.84
N ASN A 37 -7.64 2.88 6.45
CA ASN A 37 -8.21 3.29 7.72
C ASN A 37 -8.65 2.09 8.53
N GLN A 38 -8.16 2.00 9.77
CA GLN A 38 -8.62 0.99 10.70
C GLN A 38 -9.76 1.58 11.54
N LEU A 39 -10.89 0.89 11.58
CA LEU A 39 -12.07 1.32 12.31
C LEU A 39 -12.02 0.85 13.77
N ASP A 40 -12.90 1.38 14.59
CA ASP A 40 -12.92 1.08 16.03
C ASP A 40 -13.19 -0.40 16.34
N ASP A 41 -13.85 -1.11 15.42
CA ASP A 41 -14.13 -2.54 15.55
C ASP A 41 -13.03 -3.43 14.99
N ASP A 42 -11.85 -2.85 14.70
CA ASP A 42 -10.68 -3.49 14.13
C ASP A 42 -10.83 -3.92 12.66
N THR A 43 -11.96 -3.64 12.02
CA THR A 43 -12.09 -3.82 10.57
C THR A 43 -11.35 -2.71 9.83
N ILE A 44 -11.07 -2.95 8.56
CA ILE A 44 -10.22 -2.06 7.78
C ILE A 44 -10.94 -1.63 6.50
N VAL A 45 -10.72 -0.37 6.13
CA VAL A 45 -11.19 0.20 4.86
C VAL A 45 -9.98 0.54 4.01
N PHE A 46 -9.99 0.07 2.76
CA PHE A 46 -9.03 0.47 1.74
C PHE A 46 -9.75 1.17 0.59
N LEU A 47 -9.07 2.14 0.00
CA LEU A 47 -9.46 2.67 -1.30
C LEU A 47 -8.38 2.28 -2.30
N TYR A 48 -8.67 1.26 -3.10
CA TYR A 48 -7.77 0.79 -4.16
C TYR A 48 -7.98 1.56 -5.45
N GLN A 49 -6.90 1.78 -6.16
CA GLN A 49 -6.92 2.08 -7.58
C GLN A 49 -6.56 0.81 -8.33
N LEU A 50 -7.49 0.37 -9.20
CA LEU A 50 -7.32 -0.81 -10.02
C LEU A 50 -7.43 -0.42 -11.49
N GLN A 51 -6.99 -1.29 -12.39
CA GLN A 51 -7.25 -1.19 -13.83
C GLN A 51 -7.75 -2.54 -14.33
N GLY A 52 -8.58 -2.51 -15.37
CA GLY A 52 -9.08 -3.70 -16.02
C GLY A 52 -10.59 -3.84 -15.96
N ASP A 53 -11.04 -5.08 -15.76
CA ASP A 53 -12.45 -5.45 -15.85
C ASP A 53 -13.19 -5.20 -14.53
N LEU A 54 -14.14 -4.28 -14.55
CA LEU A 54 -14.93 -3.91 -13.38
C LEU A 54 -15.78 -5.08 -12.87
N ASP A 55 -16.40 -5.82 -13.77
CA ASP A 55 -17.26 -6.94 -13.39
C ASP A 55 -16.46 -8.06 -12.74
N ARG A 56 -15.27 -8.32 -13.25
CA ARG A 56 -14.37 -9.31 -12.65
C ARG A 56 -13.90 -8.90 -11.26
N ALA A 57 -13.55 -7.63 -11.08
CA ALA A 57 -13.17 -7.10 -9.78
C ALA A 57 -14.33 -7.23 -8.78
N ARG A 58 -15.53 -6.87 -9.18
CA ARG A 58 -16.73 -7.01 -8.35
C ARG A 58 -17.00 -8.45 -7.96
N GLU A 59 -16.85 -9.37 -8.92
CA GLU A 59 -17.05 -10.79 -8.71
C GLU A 59 -16.06 -11.34 -7.66
N ILE A 60 -14.79 -10.94 -7.77
CA ILE A 60 -13.75 -11.33 -6.81
C ILE A 60 -14.10 -10.86 -5.40
N LEU A 61 -14.47 -9.59 -5.25
CA LEU A 61 -14.78 -9.04 -3.93
C LEU A 61 -16.04 -9.66 -3.34
N THR A 62 -17.03 -9.97 -4.16
CA THR A 62 -18.27 -10.62 -3.73
C THR A 62 -18.00 -12.06 -3.24
N ALA A 63 -17.03 -12.74 -3.84
CA ALA A 63 -16.74 -14.14 -3.53
C ALA A 63 -16.03 -14.33 -2.18
N HIS A 64 -15.49 -13.27 -1.58
CA HIS A 64 -14.72 -13.39 -0.33
C HIS A 64 -15.57 -12.95 0.87
N ALA A 65 -15.81 -13.88 1.79
CA ALA A 65 -16.63 -13.62 2.98
C ALA A 65 -16.01 -12.56 3.90
N ASP A 66 -14.69 -12.41 3.89
CA ASP A 66 -14.01 -11.41 4.72
C ASP A 66 -14.24 -9.98 4.22
N VAL A 67 -14.70 -9.81 2.99
CA VAL A 67 -15.11 -8.50 2.47
C VAL A 67 -16.53 -8.23 2.92
N LEU A 68 -16.68 -7.29 3.85
CA LEU A 68 -17.98 -6.96 4.45
C LEU A 68 -18.84 -6.13 3.50
N THR A 69 -18.26 -5.09 2.94
CA THR A 69 -18.91 -4.27 1.91
C THR A 69 -17.88 -3.79 0.90
N HIS A 70 -18.33 -3.50 -0.31
CA HIS A 70 -17.48 -2.94 -1.32
C HIS A 70 -18.28 -2.10 -2.30
N SER A 71 -17.61 -1.16 -2.95
CA SER A 71 -18.20 -0.34 -4.01
C SER A 71 -17.09 0.00 -5.01
N ILE A 72 -17.39 -0.20 -6.29
CA ILE A 72 -16.42 0.07 -7.35
C ILE A 72 -17.01 1.08 -8.32
N SER A 73 -16.24 2.12 -8.65
CA SER A 73 -16.61 3.09 -9.67
C SER A 73 -15.50 3.19 -10.71
N ARG A 74 -15.89 3.46 -11.95
CA ARG A 74 -14.94 3.65 -13.04
C ARG A 74 -14.77 5.13 -13.34
N ALA A 75 -13.50 5.57 -13.45
CA ALA A 75 -13.16 6.92 -13.89
C ALA A 75 -12.03 6.78 -14.91
N ASP A 76 -12.35 7.02 -16.19
CA ASP A 76 -11.43 6.83 -17.31
C ASP A 76 -10.89 5.39 -17.37
N ARG A 77 -9.57 5.20 -17.24
CA ARG A 77 -8.94 3.87 -17.25
C ARG A 77 -8.96 3.20 -15.89
N ASP A 78 -9.21 3.97 -14.85
CA ASP A 78 -9.06 3.47 -13.48
C ASP A 78 -10.39 3.03 -12.89
N LEU A 79 -10.29 2.03 -12.03
CA LEU A 79 -11.36 1.63 -11.14
C LEU A 79 -10.98 2.10 -9.75
N HIS A 80 -11.92 2.68 -9.03
CA HIS A 80 -11.74 3.04 -7.63
C HIS A 80 -12.60 2.10 -6.79
N ALA A 81 -11.94 1.24 -6.02
CA ALA A 81 -12.61 0.21 -5.23
C ALA A 81 -12.50 0.55 -3.75
N TYR A 82 -13.65 0.89 -3.16
CA TYR A 82 -13.81 0.99 -1.71
C TYR A 82 -14.06 -0.42 -1.20
N ILE A 83 -13.22 -0.87 -0.25
CA ILE A 83 -13.33 -2.21 0.32
C ILE A 83 -13.27 -2.11 1.83
N HIS A 84 -14.34 -2.59 2.49
CA HIS A 84 -14.40 -2.72 3.94
C HIS A 84 -14.31 -4.20 4.26
N PHE A 85 -13.29 -4.61 5.01
CA PHE A 85 -13.00 -6.04 5.20
C PHE A 85 -12.49 -6.34 6.60
N GLU A 86 -12.59 -7.61 6.98
CA GLU A 86 -11.99 -8.12 8.21
C GLU A 86 -10.53 -8.49 7.94
N PRO A 87 -9.59 -7.98 8.76
CA PRO A 87 -8.18 -8.32 8.58
C PRO A 87 -7.90 -9.77 8.98
N ASN A 88 -6.90 -10.35 8.34
CA ASN A 88 -6.30 -11.59 8.81
C ASN A 88 -5.12 -11.27 9.74
N ASP A 89 -4.44 -12.30 10.24
CA ASP A 89 -3.33 -12.13 11.19
C ASP A 89 -2.18 -11.31 10.61
N ILE A 90 -1.89 -11.47 9.33
CA ILE A 90 -0.81 -10.75 8.65
C ILE A 90 -1.12 -9.26 8.57
N VAL A 91 -2.31 -8.91 8.08
CA VAL A 91 -2.73 -7.51 7.94
C VAL A 91 -2.82 -6.86 9.31
N ASP A 92 -3.38 -7.56 10.29
CA ASP A 92 -3.49 -7.06 11.66
C ASP A 92 -2.11 -6.75 12.24
N ALA A 93 -1.14 -7.66 12.08
CA ALA A 93 0.23 -7.46 12.56
C ALA A 93 0.88 -6.25 11.89
N LEU A 94 0.71 -6.08 10.59
CA LEU A 94 1.28 -4.95 9.86
C LEU A 94 0.67 -3.61 10.30
N PHE A 95 -0.62 -3.58 10.58
CA PHE A 95 -1.31 -2.35 11.02
C PHE A 95 -0.97 -1.97 12.45
N ARG A 96 -0.60 -2.93 13.30
CA ARG A 96 -0.18 -2.64 14.67
C ARG A 96 1.14 -1.89 14.74
N LEU A 97 2.07 -2.17 13.84
CA LEU A 97 3.39 -1.57 13.87
C LEU A 97 3.37 -0.04 13.82
N PRO A 98 2.68 0.61 12.88
CA PRO A 98 2.61 2.06 12.89
C PRO A 98 1.96 2.62 14.15
N GLN A 99 0.96 1.93 14.70
CA GLN A 99 0.26 2.38 15.91
C GLN A 99 1.15 2.28 17.15
N GLU A 100 1.81 1.14 17.35
CA GLU A 100 2.66 0.89 18.52
C GLU A 100 3.90 1.77 18.53
N TYR A 101 4.47 2.04 17.36
CA TYR A 101 5.71 2.78 17.24
C TYR A 101 5.51 4.21 16.75
N SER A 102 4.27 4.67 16.70
CA SER A 102 3.93 6.05 16.28
C SER A 102 4.53 6.43 14.93
N LEU A 103 4.48 5.50 13.99
CA LEU A 103 4.94 5.74 12.63
C LEU A 103 3.80 6.24 11.76
N VAL A 104 4.15 7.02 10.76
CA VAL A 104 3.21 7.45 9.74
C VAL A 104 3.49 6.67 8.46
N VAL A 105 2.47 6.03 7.92
CA VAL A 105 2.55 5.37 6.62
C VAL A 105 2.02 6.34 5.57
N ASP A 106 2.87 6.68 4.63
CA ASP A 106 2.53 7.64 3.58
C ASP A 106 1.70 6.96 2.50
N THR A 107 0.77 7.70 1.91
CA THR A 107 -0.07 7.23 0.81
C THR A 107 0.12 8.12 -0.41
N PRO A 108 -0.09 7.60 -1.61
CA PRO A 108 -0.53 6.25 -1.94
C PRO A 108 0.54 5.19 -1.73
N ILE A 109 0.10 3.97 -1.43
CA ILE A 109 0.95 2.80 -1.39
C ILE A 109 0.97 2.21 -2.80
N GLU A 110 2.14 2.09 -3.39
CA GLU A 110 2.28 1.53 -4.73
C GLU A 110 2.11 0.01 -4.70
N CYS A 111 1.24 -0.52 -5.55
CA CYS A 111 1.08 -1.96 -5.72
C CYS A 111 2.01 -2.44 -6.81
N LEU A 112 2.79 -3.48 -6.50
CA LEU A 112 3.75 -4.08 -7.43
C LEU A 112 3.14 -5.34 -8.06
N THR A 113 3.74 -5.78 -9.16
CA THR A 113 3.38 -7.07 -9.74
C THR A 113 3.71 -8.18 -8.76
N GLU A 114 3.05 -9.33 -8.90
CA GLU A 114 3.24 -10.51 -8.05
C GLU A 114 2.80 -10.35 -6.59
N GLY A 115 2.08 -9.27 -6.29
CA GLY A 115 1.45 -9.09 -4.99
C GLY A 115 2.23 -8.24 -3.98
N GLY A 116 3.41 -7.76 -4.35
CA GLY A 116 4.18 -6.87 -3.48
C GLY A 116 3.62 -5.47 -3.38
N ILE A 117 4.10 -4.71 -2.40
CA ILE A 117 3.78 -3.29 -2.24
C ILE A 117 5.04 -2.51 -1.90
N ARG A 118 5.07 -1.25 -2.31
CA ARG A 118 6.11 -0.31 -1.91
C ARG A 118 5.51 0.69 -0.94
N VAL A 119 6.05 0.73 0.27
CA VAL A 119 5.54 1.53 1.38
C VAL A 119 6.59 2.53 1.84
N THR A 120 6.17 3.75 2.12
CA THR A 120 7.01 4.76 2.75
C THR A 120 6.52 4.97 4.18
N ALA A 121 7.41 4.75 5.16
CA ALA A 121 7.12 4.97 6.56
C ALA A 121 7.96 6.13 7.10
N LEU A 122 7.37 6.94 7.97
CA LEU A 122 8.00 8.12 8.56
C LEU A 122 8.10 7.95 10.07
N GLY A 123 9.24 8.32 10.63
CA GLY A 123 9.48 8.26 12.07
C GLY A 123 10.93 8.49 12.43
N ASP A 124 11.28 8.25 13.70
CA ASP A 124 12.66 8.31 14.14
C ASP A 124 13.45 7.11 13.63
N HIS A 125 14.75 7.29 13.42
CA HIS A 125 15.62 6.23 12.91
C HIS A 125 15.54 4.94 13.73
N GLU A 126 15.67 5.04 15.05
CA GLU A 126 15.61 3.86 15.93
C GLU A 126 14.26 3.18 15.87
N THR A 127 13.19 3.98 15.88
CA THR A 127 11.81 3.47 15.84
C THR A 127 11.54 2.76 14.52
N LEU A 128 11.96 3.34 13.40
CA LEU A 128 11.84 2.72 12.08
C LEU A 128 12.59 1.39 12.03
N THR A 129 13.83 1.36 12.50
CA THR A 129 14.65 0.16 12.48
C THR A 129 14.02 -0.95 13.32
N THR A 130 13.52 -0.60 14.51
CA THR A 130 12.85 -1.57 15.39
C THR A 130 11.57 -2.12 14.74
N ALA A 131 10.73 -1.25 14.22
CA ALA A 131 9.47 -1.66 13.59
C ALA A 131 9.71 -2.56 12.38
N ILE A 132 10.69 -2.23 11.54
CA ILE A 132 11.05 -3.04 10.39
C ILE A 132 11.46 -4.45 10.83
N SER A 133 12.23 -4.56 11.92
CA SER A 133 12.66 -5.86 12.44
C SER A 133 11.52 -6.72 12.98
N LEU A 134 10.37 -6.12 13.28
CA LEU A 134 9.19 -6.79 13.81
C LEU A 134 8.15 -7.18 12.74
N ILE A 135 8.43 -6.86 11.49
CA ILE A 135 7.57 -7.33 10.39
C ILE A 135 7.61 -8.86 10.38
N PRO A 136 6.44 -9.53 10.24
CA PRO A 136 6.40 -11.00 10.26
C PRO A 136 7.37 -11.65 9.26
N ASP A 137 8.01 -12.74 9.65
CA ASP A 137 9.01 -13.44 8.83
C ASP A 137 8.44 -13.98 7.52
N THR A 138 7.13 -14.19 7.46
CA THR A 138 6.45 -14.65 6.24
C THR A 138 6.41 -13.60 5.16
N ILE A 139 6.77 -12.35 5.50
CA ILE A 139 6.80 -11.23 4.55
C ILE A 139 8.26 -10.91 4.23
N GLY A 140 8.60 -10.94 2.94
CA GLY A 140 9.90 -10.49 2.48
C GLY A 140 9.99 -8.97 2.57
N VAL A 141 11.08 -8.47 3.15
CA VAL A 141 11.30 -7.03 3.33
C VAL A 141 12.57 -6.62 2.62
N GLU A 142 12.46 -5.60 1.78
CA GLU A 142 13.61 -4.99 1.13
C GLU A 142 13.60 -3.49 1.44
N LEU A 143 14.63 -3.03 2.16
CA LEU A 143 14.81 -1.59 2.42
C LEU A 143 15.48 -0.96 1.21
N GLU A 144 14.74 -0.11 0.49
CA GLU A 144 15.28 0.56 -0.70
C GLU A 144 16.04 1.83 -0.33
N THR A 145 15.47 2.67 0.53
CA THR A 145 16.12 3.91 0.97
C THR A 145 15.76 4.21 2.41
N MET A 146 16.64 4.94 3.08
CA MET A 146 16.36 5.54 4.38
C MET A 146 17.09 6.88 4.41
N GLY A 147 16.37 7.95 4.70
CA GLY A 147 16.93 9.30 4.68
C GLY A 147 16.06 10.29 5.42
N ASP A 148 16.41 11.55 5.29
CA ASP A 148 15.64 12.63 5.91
C ASP A 148 14.35 12.87 5.10
N TYR A 149 13.25 13.15 5.83
CA TYR A 149 11.96 13.38 5.20
C TYR A 149 11.80 14.84 4.80
N HIS A 150 11.48 15.07 3.51
CA HIS A 150 11.26 16.38 2.93
C HIS A 150 9.90 16.39 2.22
N PRO A 151 8.79 16.65 2.94
CA PRO A 151 7.45 16.59 2.37
C PRO A 151 7.22 17.55 1.21
N ASP A 152 7.80 18.75 1.29
CA ASP A 152 7.66 19.76 0.25
C ASP A 152 8.33 19.32 -1.07
N ASP A 153 9.49 18.72 -0.96
CA ASP A 153 10.23 18.21 -2.12
C ASP A 153 9.45 17.11 -2.84
N ARG A 154 8.88 16.19 -2.07
CA ARG A 154 8.09 15.09 -2.63
C ARG A 154 6.83 15.60 -3.33
N GLN A 155 6.11 16.51 -2.69
CA GLN A 155 4.90 17.10 -3.26
C GLN A 155 5.22 17.89 -4.52
N LEU A 156 6.28 18.70 -4.48
CA LEU A 156 6.74 19.46 -5.63
C LEU A 156 7.15 18.53 -6.77
N PHE A 157 7.90 17.48 -6.46
CA PHE A 157 8.38 16.50 -7.45
C PHE A 157 7.22 15.84 -8.17
N SER A 158 6.17 15.43 -7.44
CA SER A 158 5.02 14.73 -8.03
C SER A 158 4.19 15.61 -8.97
N THR A 159 4.28 16.94 -8.85
CA THR A 159 3.56 17.88 -9.72
C THR A 159 4.35 18.28 -10.96
N LEU A 160 5.62 17.89 -11.06
CA LEU A 160 6.49 18.25 -12.18
C LEU A 160 6.33 17.31 -13.36
N THR A 161 6.61 17.82 -14.56
CA THR A 161 6.73 16.97 -15.75
C THR A 161 7.98 16.10 -15.62
N GLU A 162 8.04 15.03 -16.41
CA GLU A 162 9.17 14.10 -16.40
C GLU A 162 10.51 14.81 -16.62
N ARG A 163 10.57 15.75 -17.58
CA ARG A 163 11.77 16.53 -17.86
C ARG A 163 12.15 17.43 -16.68
N GLN A 164 11.15 18.06 -16.04
CA GLN A 164 11.38 18.90 -14.88
C GLN A 164 11.88 18.07 -13.70
N GLN A 165 11.38 16.86 -13.54
CA GLN A 165 11.86 15.94 -12.51
C GLN A 165 13.31 15.55 -12.72
N GLU A 166 13.73 15.29 -13.96
CA GLU A 166 15.12 14.99 -14.29
C GLU A 166 16.04 16.13 -13.94
N ILE A 167 15.65 17.37 -14.25
CA ILE A 167 16.43 18.56 -13.94
C ILE A 167 16.56 18.72 -12.43
N LEU A 168 15.47 18.53 -11.68
CA LEU A 168 15.46 18.63 -10.22
C LEU A 168 16.38 17.60 -9.59
N LEU A 169 16.34 16.36 -10.04
CA LEU A 169 17.22 15.29 -9.55
C LEU A 169 18.69 15.61 -9.81
N THR A 170 19.01 16.16 -10.99
CA THR A 170 20.37 16.54 -11.34
C THR A 170 20.87 17.70 -10.44
N ALA A 171 19.99 18.63 -10.09
CA ALA A 171 20.35 19.76 -9.26
C ALA A 171 20.56 19.39 -7.79
N VAL A 172 19.88 18.35 -7.32
CA VAL A 172 19.97 17.88 -5.92
C VAL A 172 21.21 16.99 -5.70
N ASP A 173 21.66 16.29 -6.72
CA ASP A 173 22.88 15.49 -6.67
C ASP A 173 24.11 16.41 -6.63
#